data_d202fc6ad3259e30396fcc46fa4c929b
#
_entry.id   d202fc6ad3259e30396fcc46fa4c929b
#
_cell.length_a   1.000
_cell.length_b   1.000
_cell.length_c   1.000
_cell.angle_alpha   90.00
_cell.angle_beta   90.00
_cell.angle_gamma   90.00
#
_symmetry.space_group_name_H-M   'P 1'
#
loop_
_entity.id
_entity.type
_entity.pdbx_description
1 polymer ?
#
loop_
_entity_poly.entity_id
_entity_poly.type
_entity_poly.pdbx_seq_one_letter_code
_entity_poly.pdbx_strand_id
1 'polypeptide(L)'
;MKLRPLGRLLAAGWLLVASIAAWPQGDKVYAQHCSACHQPDGSGTVGLAPALKGEHWQKLSQDRTYLPLVVLKGLAGRITVNAQTFVGSMPPWAEQISDADMAELLTHVQALQGIANGVPYRAEEIAALRTKPGSPMSSLQLRQGILGAK
;
A
#
# COMPACT_ATOMS: atom_id res chain seq x y z
N MET A 1 11.81 43.74 63.15
CA MET A 1 12.52 42.76 62.32
C MET A 1 11.48 41.97 61.53
N LYS A 2 11.24 42.28 60.22
CA LYS A 2 10.16 41.70 59.39
C LYS A 2 10.79 40.69 58.42
N LEU A 3 10.48 39.41 58.61
CA LEU A 3 10.89 38.32 57.70
C LEU A 3 10.01 38.35 56.43
N ARG A 4 10.67 38.41 55.28
CA ARG A 4 10.05 38.33 53.96
C ARG A 4 10.00 36.84 53.53
N PRO A 5 8.86 36.34 53.01
CA PRO A 5 8.81 34.98 52.49
C PRO A 5 9.46 34.89 51.11
N LEU A 6 10.34 33.90 50.92
CA LEU A 6 10.89 33.53 49.62
C LEU A 6 9.80 32.87 48.76
N GLY A 7 9.47 33.51 47.65
CA GLY A 7 8.61 32.94 46.64
C GLY A 7 9.29 31.78 45.90
N ARG A 8 8.64 30.60 45.90
CA ARG A 8 9.03 29.44 45.12
C ARG A 8 8.57 29.66 43.67
N LEU A 9 9.54 29.92 42.76
CA LEU A 9 9.29 29.89 41.33
C LEU A 9 9.20 28.41 40.89
N LEU A 10 7.99 27.96 40.58
CA LEU A 10 7.75 26.70 39.89
C LEU A 10 8.04 26.90 38.39
N ALA A 11 9.19 26.45 37.96
CA ALA A 11 9.51 26.37 36.53
C ALA A 11 8.72 25.21 35.90
N ALA A 12 7.60 25.52 35.23
CA ALA A 12 6.87 24.56 34.42
C ALA A 12 7.68 24.27 33.15
N GLY A 13 8.40 23.15 33.14
CA GLY A 13 9.10 22.63 31.96
C GLY A 13 8.07 22.12 30.93
N TRP A 14 7.91 22.81 29.85
CA TRP A 14 7.16 22.34 28.68
C TRP A 14 8.01 21.29 27.94
N LEU A 15 7.64 20.02 28.05
CA LEU A 15 8.17 18.95 27.21
C LEU A 15 7.62 19.16 25.79
N LEU A 16 8.41 19.73 24.89
CA LEU A 16 8.17 19.73 23.47
C LEU A 16 8.30 18.29 22.97
N VAL A 17 7.17 17.60 22.82
CA VAL A 17 7.10 16.32 22.10
C VAL A 17 7.28 16.68 20.62
N ALA A 18 8.52 16.54 20.13
CA ALA A 18 8.80 16.63 18.70
C ALA A 18 8.07 15.47 18.01
N SER A 19 6.97 15.75 17.34
CA SER A 19 6.33 14.82 16.41
C SER A 19 7.31 14.59 15.27
N ILE A 20 8.01 13.46 15.29
CA ILE A 20 8.80 13.01 14.14
C ILE A 20 7.79 12.69 13.04
N ALA A 21 7.65 13.59 12.08
CA ALA A 21 6.90 13.31 10.87
C ALA A 21 7.58 12.09 10.20
N ALA A 22 6.93 10.94 10.26
CA ALA A 22 7.37 9.77 9.52
C ALA A 22 7.33 10.14 8.04
N TRP A 23 8.49 10.17 7.39
CA TRP A 23 8.58 10.35 5.95
C TRP A 23 7.88 9.18 5.28
N PRO A 24 7.12 9.38 4.20
CA PRO A 24 6.47 8.29 3.51
C PRO A 24 7.53 7.26 3.11
N GLN A 25 7.41 6.04 3.63
CA GLN A 25 8.35 4.94 3.36
C GLN A 25 7.90 4.09 2.18
N GLY A 26 6.72 4.37 1.63
CA GLY A 26 6.11 3.55 0.61
C GLY A 26 6.91 3.46 -0.69
N ASP A 27 7.60 4.54 -1.07
CA ASP A 27 8.50 4.58 -2.22
C ASP A 27 9.71 3.66 -2.05
N LYS A 28 10.28 3.59 -0.84
CA LYS A 28 11.42 2.73 -0.53
C LYS A 28 11.02 1.25 -0.54
N VAL A 29 9.90 0.93 0.09
CA VAL A 29 9.35 -0.44 0.08
C VAL A 29 9.03 -0.86 -1.35
N TYR A 30 8.45 0.04 -2.15
CA TYR A 30 8.19 -0.19 -3.56
C TYR A 30 9.48 -0.44 -4.35
N ALA A 31 10.50 0.39 -4.17
CA ALA A 31 11.78 0.24 -4.82
C ALA A 31 12.45 -1.11 -4.49
N GLN A 32 12.31 -1.57 -3.26
CA GLN A 32 12.93 -2.81 -2.79
C GLN A 32 12.21 -4.08 -3.30
N HIS A 33 10.87 -4.08 -3.36
CA HIS A 33 10.09 -5.29 -3.58
C HIS A 33 9.32 -5.33 -4.90
N CYS A 34 9.05 -4.19 -5.53
CA CYS A 34 8.11 -4.09 -6.64
C CYS A 34 8.73 -3.56 -7.93
N SER A 35 9.65 -2.60 -7.82
CA SER A 35 10.17 -1.84 -8.97
C SER A 35 10.94 -2.68 -9.98
N ALA A 36 11.56 -3.78 -9.56
CA ALA A 36 12.29 -4.68 -10.46
C ALA A 36 11.41 -5.27 -11.56
N CYS A 37 10.13 -5.51 -11.27
CA CYS A 37 9.15 -6.02 -12.23
C CYS A 37 8.24 -4.91 -12.78
N HIS A 38 7.73 -4.05 -11.88
CA HIS A 38 6.74 -3.03 -12.23
C HIS A 38 7.34 -1.70 -12.68
N GLN A 39 8.67 -1.56 -12.70
CA GLN A 39 9.46 -0.36 -12.94
C GLN A 39 9.24 0.73 -11.86
N PRO A 40 10.21 1.62 -11.64
CA PRO A 40 10.11 2.67 -10.61
C PRO A 40 8.90 3.60 -10.78
N ASP A 41 8.44 3.80 -12.01
CA ASP A 41 7.31 4.65 -12.34
C ASP A 41 5.98 3.89 -12.48
N GLY A 42 5.96 2.58 -12.24
CA GLY A 42 4.79 1.73 -12.38
C GLY A 42 4.39 1.43 -13.84
N SER A 43 5.28 1.63 -14.80
CA SER A 43 5.00 1.36 -16.24
C SER A 43 4.93 -0.13 -16.57
N GLY A 44 5.47 -0.98 -15.70
CA GLY A 44 5.55 -2.42 -15.93
C GLY A 44 6.66 -2.84 -16.87
N THR A 45 6.77 -4.13 -17.10
CA THR A 45 7.74 -4.74 -18.01
C THR A 45 7.01 -5.65 -18.99
N VAL A 46 7.14 -5.39 -20.29
CA VAL A 46 6.48 -6.16 -21.34
C VAL A 46 6.78 -7.64 -21.20
N GLY A 47 5.75 -8.46 -21.22
CA GLY A 47 5.84 -9.92 -21.09
C GLY A 47 6.14 -10.43 -19.69
N LEU A 48 6.46 -9.57 -18.71
CA LEU A 48 6.80 -9.98 -17.33
C LEU A 48 5.76 -9.49 -16.32
N ALA A 49 5.56 -8.18 -16.21
CA ALA A 49 4.68 -7.59 -15.22
C ALA A 49 3.84 -6.45 -15.81
N PRO A 50 2.54 -6.38 -15.50
CA PRO A 50 1.65 -5.36 -16.04
C PRO A 50 1.97 -3.98 -15.49
N ALA A 51 1.59 -2.95 -16.25
CA ALA A 51 1.59 -1.59 -15.76
C ALA A 51 0.63 -1.44 -14.56
N LEU A 52 1.07 -0.68 -13.56
CA LEU A 52 0.23 -0.25 -12.44
C LEU A 52 -0.57 1.03 -12.76
N LYS A 53 -0.57 1.44 -14.03
CA LYS A 53 -1.28 2.61 -14.58
C LYS A 53 -2.30 2.17 -15.61
N GLY A 54 -3.38 2.93 -15.74
CA GLY A 54 -4.42 2.69 -16.76
C GLY A 54 -5.84 2.76 -16.21
N GLU A 55 -6.81 2.88 -17.10
CA GLU A 55 -8.23 3.10 -16.76
C GLU A 55 -8.85 1.98 -15.94
N HIS A 56 -8.35 0.74 -16.08
CA HIS A 56 -8.85 -0.41 -15.32
C HIS A 56 -8.74 -0.20 -13.80
N TRP A 57 -7.80 0.63 -13.33
CA TRP A 57 -7.66 0.96 -11.93
C TRP A 57 -8.79 1.81 -11.37
N GLN A 58 -9.50 2.58 -12.22
CA GLN A 58 -10.70 3.31 -11.81
C GLN A 58 -11.82 2.36 -11.34
N LYS A 59 -11.92 1.18 -11.95
CA LYS A 59 -12.86 0.14 -11.52
C LYS A 59 -12.31 -0.67 -10.35
N LEU A 60 -11.07 -1.12 -10.44
CA LEU A 60 -10.45 -1.97 -9.42
C LEU A 60 -10.36 -1.26 -8.06
N SER A 61 -10.12 0.05 -8.04
CA SER A 61 -10.05 0.84 -6.81
C SER A 61 -11.39 1.03 -6.10
N GLN A 62 -12.52 0.71 -6.75
CA GLN A 62 -13.83 0.72 -6.11
C GLN A 62 -13.95 -0.38 -5.04
N ASP A 63 -13.23 -1.49 -5.21
CA ASP A 63 -13.02 -2.45 -4.13
C ASP A 63 -11.67 -2.17 -3.45
N ARG A 64 -11.73 -1.48 -2.31
CA ARG A 64 -10.54 -1.12 -1.54
C ARG A 64 -9.74 -2.34 -1.06
N THR A 65 -10.34 -3.52 -1.02
CA THR A 65 -9.66 -4.74 -0.58
C THR A 65 -8.84 -5.40 -1.68
N TYR A 66 -9.10 -5.07 -2.95
CA TYR A 66 -8.47 -5.74 -4.09
C TYR A 66 -6.95 -5.59 -4.08
N LEU A 67 -6.45 -4.34 -4.05
CA LEU A 67 -5.00 -4.10 -4.11
C LEU A 67 -4.24 -4.74 -2.94
N PRO A 68 -4.67 -4.58 -1.67
CA PRO A 68 -4.06 -5.29 -0.56
C PRO A 68 -4.07 -6.81 -0.72
N LEU A 69 -5.18 -7.41 -1.15
CA LEU A 69 -5.27 -8.85 -1.31
C LEU A 69 -4.33 -9.37 -2.41
N VAL A 70 -4.18 -8.63 -3.52
CA VAL A 70 -3.20 -9.00 -4.55
C VAL A 70 -1.78 -9.00 -3.99
N VAL A 71 -1.39 -8.00 -3.21
CA VAL A 71 -0.03 -7.95 -2.66
C VAL A 71 0.17 -8.98 -1.54
N LEU A 72 -0.83 -9.17 -0.68
CA LEU A 72 -0.76 -10.14 0.42
C LEU A 72 -0.80 -11.60 -0.04
N LYS A 73 -1.63 -11.92 -1.04
CA LYS A 73 -1.93 -13.32 -1.44
C LYS A 73 -1.33 -13.69 -2.80
N GLY A 74 -0.78 -12.72 -3.52
CA GLY A 74 -0.32 -12.90 -4.89
C GLY A 74 -1.46 -12.83 -5.91
N LEU A 75 -1.11 -12.97 -7.19
CA LEU A 75 -2.04 -13.08 -8.30
C LEU A 75 -1.47 -14.02 -9.35
N ALA A 76 -2.22 -15.02 -9.78
CA ALA A 76 -1.77 -15.96 -10.79
C ALA A 76 -2.83 -16.20 -11.87
N GLY A 77 -2.37 -16.33 -13.11
CA GLY A 77 -3.19 -16.64 -14.27
C GLY A 77 -3.10 -15.61 -15.38
N ARG A 78 -4.11 -15.61 -16.24
CA ARG A 78 -4.17 -14.72 -17.41
C ARG A 78 -4.92 -13.44 -17.05
N ILE A 79 -4.27 -12.29 -17.29
CA ILE A 79 -4.91 -10.97 -17.20
C ILE A 79 -4.59 -10.14 -18.46
N THR A 80 -5.47 -9.19 -18.77
CA THR A 80 -5.21 -8.18 -19.80
C THR A 80 -5.14 -6.81 -19.15
N VAL A 81 -4.11 -6.05 -19.47
CA VAL A 81 -3.87 -4.68 -19.00
C VAL A 81 -3.40 -3.85 -20.18
N ASN A 82 -4.07 -2.72 -20.45
CA ASN A 82 -3.74 -1.82 -21.55
C ASN A 82 -3.59 -2.56 -22.90
N ALA A 83 -4.56 -3.43 -23.22
CA ALA A 83 -4.58 -4.29 -24.41
C ALA A 83 -3.45 -5.34 -24.47
N GLN A 84 -2.61 -5.46 -23.45
CA GLN A 84 -1.54 -6.46 -23.39
C GLN A 84 -1.94 -7.62 -22.48
N THR A 85 -1.75 -8.85 -22.95
CA THR A 85 -2.00 -10.06 -22.16
C THR A 85 -0.76 -10.49 -21.41
N PHE A 86 -0.93 -10.76 -20.11
CA PHE A 86 0.07 -11.34 -19.22
C PHE A 86 -0.41 -12.72 -18.75
N VAL A 87 0.49 -13.68 -18.76
CA VAL A 87 0.26 -15.03 -18.23
C VAL A 87 1.40 -15.34 -17.29
N GLY A 88 1.12 -15.41 -16.00
CA GLY A 88 2.19 -15.62 -15.02
C GLY A 88 1.68 -15.56 -13.59
N SER A 89 2.59 -15.32 -12.67
CA SER A 89 2.30 -15.24 -11.25
C SER A 89 3.08 -14.10 -10.60
N MET A 90 2.37 -13.24 -9.89
CA MET A 90 2.94 -12.32 -8.91
C MET A 90 2.96 -13.05 -7.56
N PRO A 91 4.11 -13.16 -6.89
CA PRO A 91 4.19 -13.85 -5.60
C PRO A 91 3.48 -13.08 -4.49
N PRO A 92 3.06 -13.75 -3.40
CA PRO A 92 2.59 -13.11 -2.19
C PRO A 92 3.73 -12.46 -1.41
N TRP A 93 3.47 -11.33 -0.76
CA TRP A 93 4.44 -10.56 0.03
C TRP A 93 4.08 -10.48 1.52
N ALA A 94 3.11 -11.29 1.95
CA ALA A 94 2.61 -11.27 3.32
C ALA A 94 3.69 -11.51 4.38
N GLU A 95 4.66 -12.39 4.08
CA GLU A 95 5.71 -12.77 5.04
C GLU A 95 6.90 -11.80 5.06
N GLN A 96 7.07 -10.99 4.00
CA GLN A 96 8.25 -10.14 3.81
C GLN A 96 8.01 -8.67 4.20
N ILE A 97 6.75 -8.23 4.23
CA ILE A 97 6.39 -6.82 4.43
C ILE A 97 5.45 -6.73 5.64
N SER A 98 5.82 -5.89 6.62
CA SER A 98 4.99 -5.62 7.79
C SER A 98 3.67 -4.93 7.42
N ASP A 99 2.67 -4.93 8.31
CA ASP A 99 1.40 -4.26 8.06
C ASP A 99 1.57 -2.74 7.88
N ALA A 100 2.46 -2.13 8.63
CA ALA A 100 2.76 -0.71 8.54
C ALA A 100 3.43 -0.37 7.19
N ASP A 101 4.48 -1.11 6.81
CA ASP A 101 5.18 -0.91 5.54
C ASP A 101 4.27 -1.22 4.35
N MET A 102 3.40 -2.22 4.47
CA MET A 102 2.40 -2.56 3.45
C MET A 102 1.40 -1.43 3.25
N ALA A 103 0.93 -0.80 4.31
CA ALA A 103 0.01 0.33 4.22
C ALA A 103 0.66 1.52 3.49
N GLU A 104 1.91 1.84 3.80
CA GLU A 104 2.69 2.88 3.12
C GLU A 104 2.95 2.53 1.65
N LEU A 105 3.35 1.29 1.37
CA LEU A 105 3.52 0.77 0.01
C LEU A 105 2.25 0.93 -0.83
N LEU A 106 1.12 0.47 -0.31
CA LEU A 106 -0.14 0.50 -1.05
C LEU A 106 -0.65 1.93 -1.28
N THR A 107 -0.40 2.83 -0.33
CA THR A 107 -0.68 4.27 -0.49
C THR A 107 0.19 4.86 -1.60
N HIS A 108 1.47 4.51 -1.67
CA HIS A 108 2.35 4.90 -2.77
C HIS A 108 1.88 4.34 -4.12
N VAL A 109 1.48 3.07 -4.17
CA VAL A 109 0.94 2.44 -5.40
C VAL A 109 -0.35 3.12 -5.86
N GLN A 110 -1.25 3.53 -4.96
CA GLN A 110 -2.43 4.32 -5.33
C GLN A 110 -2.05 5.61 -6.05
N ALA A 111 -0.99 6.29 -5.60
CA ALA A 111 -0.50 7.49 -6.27
C ALA A 111 0.03 7.18 -7.68
N LEU A 112 0.77 6.08 -7.87
CA LEU A 112 1.21 5.61 -9.19
C LEU A 112 0.04 5.28 -10.11
N GLN A 113 -1.09 4.79 -9.56
CA GLN A 113 -2.32 4.48 -10.29
C GLN A 113 -3.11 5.73 -10.71
N GLY A 114 -2.70 6.92 -10.29
CA GLY A 114 -3.40 8.18 -10.54
C GLY A 114 -4.65 8.37 -9.67
N ILE A 115 -4.76 7.65 -8.54
CA ILE A 115 -5.84 7.79 -7.57
C ILE A 115 -5.45 8.89 -6.58
N ALA A 116 -5.42 10.14 -7.06
CA ALA A 116 -4.87 11.28 -6.33
C ALA A 116 -5.58 11.62 -5.01
N ASN A 117 -6.86 11.26 -4.86
CA ASN A 117 -7.66 11.49 -3.66
C ASN A 117 -7.98 10.19 -2.91
N GLY A 118 -7.18 9.15 -3.13
CA GLY A 118 -7.33 7.88 -2.43
C GLY A 118 -7.10 8.07 -0.92
N VAL A 119 -8.00 7.51 -0.10
CA VAL A 119 -7.78 7.45 1.34
C VAL A 119 -6.54 6.58 1.60
N PRO A 120 -5.52 7.05 2.33
CA PRO A 120 -4.34 6.25 2.66
C PRO A 120 -4.74 4.93 3.34
N TYR A 121 -4.00 3.86 3.05
CA TYR A 121 -4.16 2.60 3.77
C TYR A 121 -3.63 2.72 5.19
N ARG A 122 -4.17 1.92 6.11
CA ARG A 122 -3.74 1.86 7.51
C ARG A 122 -3.31 0.45 7.87
N ALA A 123 -2.36 0.35 8.81
CA ALA A 123 -1.82 -0.93 9.24
C ALA A 123 -2.91 -1.90 9.76
N GLU A 124 -3.93 -1.38 10.45
CA GLU A 124 -5.04 -2.18 10.98
C GLU A 124 -5.89 -2.80 9.86
N GLU A 125 -6.07 -2.08 8.73
CA GLU A 125 -6.78 -2.61 7.57
C GLU A 125 -5.99 -3.77 6.95
N ILE A 126 -4.67 -3.64 6.87
CA ILE A 126 -3.79 -4.67 6.32
C ILE A 126 -3.77 -5.90 7.24
N ALA A 127 -3.63 -5.70 8.55
CA ALA A 127 -3.68 -6.78 9.54
C ALA A 127 -4.97 -7.60 9.42
N ALA A 128 -6.12 -6.92 9.29
CA ALA A 128 -7.41 -7.58 9.13
C ALA A 128 -7.50 -8.38 7.81
N LEU A 129 -6.91 -7.87 6.72
CA LEU A 129 -6.89 -8.57 5.42
C LEU A 129 -5.87 -9.71 5.38
N ARG A 130 -4.75 -9.60 6.10
CA ARG A 130 -3.73 -10.64 6.21
C ARG A 130 -4.30 -11.94 6.77
N THR A 131 -5.20 -11.86 7.75
CA THR A 131 -5.83 -13.04 8.36
C THR A 131 -6.90 -13.70 7.49
N LYS A 132 -7.41 -13.00 6.47
CA LYS A 132 -8.42 -13.59 5.57
C LYS A 132 -7.80 -14.71 4.72
N PRO A 133 -8.53 -15.81 4.49
CA PRO A 133 -8.09 -16.82 3.55
C PRO A 133 -8.00 -16.25 2.14
N GLY A 134 -7.09 -16.76 1.34
CA GLY A 134 -6.91 -16.32 -0.04
C GLY A 134 -5.71 -16.99 -0.71
N SER A 135 -5.69 -16.88 -2.01
CA SER A 135 -4.66 -17.46 -2.88
C SER A 135 -4.46 -16.57 -4.11
N PRO A 136 -3.38 -16.75 -4.88
CA PRO A 136 -3.20 -16.03 -6.14
C PRO A 136 -4.38 -16.20 -7.11
N MET A 137 -5.05 -17.36 -7.08
CA MET A 137 -6.23 -17.62 -7.91
C MET A 137 -7.46 -16.85 -7.41
N SER A 138 -7.67 -16.75 -6.09
CA SER A 138 -8.78 -15.95 -5.56
C SER A 138 -8.63 -14.45 -5.85
N SER A 139 -7.40 -13.95 -5.92
CA SER A 139 -7.12 -12.57 -6.35
C SER A 139 -7.50 -12.36 -7.83
N LEU A 140 -7.24 -13.35 -8.69
CA LEU A 140 -7.67 -13.32 -10.09
C LEU A 140 -9.20 -13.31 -10.21
N GLN A 141 -9.90 -14.18 -9.46
CA GLN A 141 -11.36 -14.24 -9.45
C GLN A 141 -11.97 -12.91 -8.98
N LEU A 142 -11.42 -12.32 -7.93
CA LEU A 142 -11.84 -10.99 -7.45
C LEU A 142 -11.66 -9.93 -8.54
N ARG A 143 -10.50 -9.91 -9.22
CA ARG A 143 -10.25 -9.01 -10.35
C ARG A 143 -11.31 -9.17 -11.45
N GLN A 144 -11.57 -10.40 -11.84
CA GLN A 144 -12.55 -10.71 -12.89
C GLN A 144 -13.96 -10.24 -12.50
N GLY A 145 -14.36 -10.47 -11.24
CA GLY A 145 -15.63 -10.01 -10.71
C GLY A 145 -15.80 -8.49 -10.78
N ILE A 146 -14.79 -7.74 -10.33
CA ILE A 146 -14.81 -6.25 -10.34
C ILE A 146 -14.85 -5.71 -11.78
N LEU A 147 -14.08 -6.29 -12.69
CA LEU A 147 -14.02 -5.82 -14.07
C LEU A 147 -15.19 -6.29 -14.93
N GLY A 148 -15.99 -7.23 -14.46
CA GLY A 148 -17.07 -7.86 -15.23
C GLY A 148 -16.57 -8.77 -16.34
N ALA A 149 -15.32 -9.24 -16.27
CA ALA A 149 -14.73 -10.18 -17.22
C ALA A 149 -15.12 -11.61 -16.82
N LYS A 150 -15.73 -12.36 -17.76
CA LYS A 150 -15.98 -13.80 -17.62
C LYS A 150 -14.82 -14.60 -18.17
#